data_4170bfcc80f8266c4fdfb97b3d8e7f4c
#
_entry.id   4170bfcc80f8266c4fdfb97b3d8e7f4c
#
_cell.length_a   1.000
_cell.length_b   1.000
_cell.length_c   1.000
_cell.angle_alpha   90.00
_cell.angle_beta   90.00
_cell.angle_gamma   90.00
#
_symmetry.space_group_name_H-M   'P 1'
#
loop_
_entity.id
_entity.type
_entity.pdbx_description
1 polymer ?
#
loop_
_entity_poly.entity_id
_entity_poly.type
_entity_poly.pdbx_seq_one_letter_code
_entity_poly.pdbx_strand_id
1 'polypeptide(L)'
;MTTASPSRPQADRAVIWAVLALSAAGVLAVYSAVSFLAETKSGGDTERFLFRHLLRIGLALGMAGLFSLIDYRRLARGSKIAMIGSLALLVAVQVLGAVTNGAQRWLELGPVSFQPSDLAKVALILHVAVLLAKKQEYIGDLKRGFVPLLVWIAPTVLLIGMEDLSTAAVLSVTMGAMLFVGRVRVLHMAAVALAGLVLAVGFLATSPQRAARVEAWTGIEMFGTAEASIEISAQDENYQADQARIAIAMGGLTGAGPGKSVQRDFLPAPYNDFILAIIAEEYGLVGALLVLMVFVWILGRGFLRVARGAPDPLGLFLALGMTTAVVLGGFVNAMVTCGLLPVTGLAMPFVSYGGTSMLATGAMIGILLNVSRHASPSTS
;
A
#
# COMPACT_ATOMS: atom_id res chain seq x y z
N MET A 1 24.10 0.71 44.36
CA MET A 1 22.85 0.60 43.58
C MET A 1 22.72 1.82 42.70
N THR A 2 23.20 1.77 41.46
CA THR A 2 23.02 2.82 40.47
C THR A 2 21.61 2.74 39.93
N THR A 3 20.74 3.66 40.32
CA THR A 3 19.41 3.83 39.74
C THR A 3 19.57 4.24 38.29
N ALA A 4 19.47 3.27 37.37
CA ALA A 4 19.39 3.56 35.96
C ALA A 4 18.18 4.47 35.73
N SER A 5 18.42 5.71 35.32
CA SER A 5 17.38 6.65 34.89
C SER A 5 16.53 5.96 33.82
N PRO A 6 15.17 5.97 33.95
CA PRO A 6 14.32 5.37 32.94
C PRO A 6 14.58 6.05 31.60
N SER A 7 15.19 5.35 30.67
CA SER A 7 15.45 5.84 29.32
C SER A 7 14.12 6.26 28.69
N ARG A 8 14.04 7.51 28.22
CA ARG A 8 12.84 8.01 27.52
C ARG A 8 12.45 7.02 26.42
N PRO A 9 11.16 6.68 26.29
CA PRO A 9 10.70 5.76 25.27
C PRO A 9 11.06 6.31 23.88
N GLN A 10 12.01 5.66 23.23
CA GLN A 10 12.51 6.08 21.91
C GLN A 10 11.85 5.26 20.82
N ALA A 11 11.37 5.95 19.77
CA ALA A 11 10.89 5.28 18.56
C ALA A 11 12.01 4.47 17.90
N ASP A 12 11.64 3.41 17.20
CA ASP A 12 12.61 2.56 16.50
C ASP A 12 13.33 3.34 15.39
N ARG A 13 14.58 3.72 15.68
CA ARG A 13 15.41 4.50 14.76
C ARG A 13 15.67 3.79 13.44
N ALA A 14 15.70 2.44 13.45
CA ALA A 14 15.95 1.69 12.24
C ALA A 14 14.78 1.79 11.25
N VAL A 15 13.53 1.82 11.75
CA VAL A 15 12.35 2.09 10.91
C VAL A 15 12.38 3.52 10.37
N ILE A 16 12.78 4.50 11.18
CA ILE A 16 12.90 5.90 10.73
C ILE A 16 13.91 6.01 9.59
N TRP A 17 15.11 5.44 9.75
CA TRP A 17 16.14 5.47 8.71
C TRP A 17 15.71 4.72 7.44
N ALA A 18 14.99 3.60 7.58
CA ALA A 18 14.45 2.87 6.45
C ALA A 18 13.45 3.72 5.63
N VAL A 19 12.54 4.40 6.31
CA VAL A 19 11.57 5.30 5.66
C VAL A 19 12.26 6.48 4.99
N LEU A 20 13.25 7.08 5.64
CA LEU A 20 14.04 8.16 5.05
C LEU A 20 14.82 7.69 3.82
N ALA A 21 15.39 6.49 3.86
CA ALA A 21 16.09 5.89 2.72
C ALA A 21 15.14 5.65 1.53
N LEU A 22 13.94 5.08 1.77
CA LEU A 22 12.92 4.94 0.71
C LEU A 22 12.50 6.30 0.14
N SER A 23 12.29 7.29 1.01
CA SER A 23 11.91 8.64 0.57
C SER A 23 13.02 9.28 -0.28
N ALA A 24 14.28 9.12 0.11
CA ALA A 24 15.41 9.63 -0.66
C ALA A 24 15.54 8.93 -2.02
N ALA A 25 15.40 7.60 -2.07
CA ALA A 25 15.37 6.84 -3.31
C ALA A 25 14.19 7.29 -4.21
N GLY A 26 13.02 7.54 -3.61
CA GLY A 26 11.85 8.06 -4.32
C GLY A 26 12.08 9.44 -4.94
N VAL A 27 12.71 10.37 -4.20
CA VAL A 27 13.06 11.70 -4.72
C VAL A 27 13.98 11.60 -5.93
N LEU A 28 15.02 10.79 -5.84
CA LEU A 28 15.99 10.60 -6.94
C LEU A 28 15.32 9.97 -8.17
N ALA A 29 14.54 8.89 -7.96
CA ALA A 29 13.88 8.18 -9.04
C ALA A 29 12.77 9.01 -9.72
N VAL A 30 11.95 9.72 -8.93
CA VAL A 30 10.89 10.58 -9.48
C VAL A 30 11.48 11.77 -10.22
N TYR A 31 12.56 12.39 -9.69
CA TYR A 31 13.25 13.47 -10.40
C TYR A 31 13.72 13.02 -11.77
N SER A 32 14.36 11.86 -11.85
CA SER A 32 14.78 11.30 -13.13
C SER A 32 13.60 10.97 -14.05
N ALA A 33 12.57 10.31 -13.52
CA ALA A 33 11.40 9.90 -14.30
C ALA A 33 10.60 11.09 -14.87
N VAL A 34 10.60 12.24 -14.20
CA VAL A 34 9.79 13.41 -14.59
C VAL A 34 10.55 14.36 -15.52
N SER A 35 11.89 14.32 -15.59
CA SER A 35 12.68 15.28 -16.37
C SER A 35 12.24 15.38 -17.82
N PHE A 36 11.99 14.28 -18.50
CA PHE A 36 11.53 14.25 -19.90
C PHE A 36 10.06 14.70 -20.06
N LEU A 37 9.18 14.28 -19.17
CA LEU A 37 7.76 14.66 -19.22
C LEU A 37 7.55 16.17 -19.06
N ALA A 38 8.37 16.81 -18.26
CA ALA A 38 8.34 18.25 -18.10
C ALA A 38 8.72 18.97 -19.38
N GLU A 39 9.74 18.51 -20.08
CA GLU A 39 10.17 19.09 -21.36
C GLU A 39 9.10 18.96 -22.45
N THR A 40 8.39 17.82 -22.51
CA THR A 40 7.46 17.53 -23.61
C THR A 40 6.03 17.99 -23.37
N LYS A 41 5.51 17.88 -22.12
CA LYS A 41 4.08 18.10 -21.80
C LYS A 41 3.79 19.36 -20.97
N SER A 42 4.78 19.92 -20.26
CA SER A 42 4.56 21.01 -19.29
C SER A 42 5.44 22.23 -19.50
N GLY A 43 5.98 22.44 -20.70
CA GLY A 43 6.78 23.62 -21.02
C GLY A 43 8.11 23.71 -20.26
N GLY A 44 8.69 22.58 -19.83
CA GLY A 44 10.01 22.53 -19.18
C GLY A 44 10.01 22.64 -17.66
N ASP A 45 8.85 22.62 -16.98
CA ASP A 45 8.76 22.89 -15.52
C ASP A 45 8.96 21.62 -14.68
N THR A 46 10.14 21.00 -14.77
CA THR A 46 10.54 19.84 -13.93
C THR A 46 10.55 20.20 -12.44
N GLU A 47 10.91 21.44 -12.09
CA GLU A 47 11.00 21.89 -10.70
C GLU A 47 9.64 21.86 -10.01
N ARG A 48 8.56 22.18 -10.70
CA ARG A 48 7.20 22.15 -10.17
C ARG A 48 6.77 20.73 -9.78
N PHE A 49 7.12 19.70 -10.58
CA PHE A 49 6.84 18.31 -10.25
C PHE A 49 7.66 17.84 -9.06
N LEU A 50 8.94 18.17 -9.04
CA LEU A 50 9.82 17.85 -7.90
C LEU A 50 9.33 18.52 -6.62
N PHE A 51 8.99 19.79 -6.67
CA PHE A 51 8.46 20.51 -5.51
C PHE A 51 7.19 19.88 -4.96
N ARG A 52 6.23 19.50 -5.83
CA ARG A 52 5.02 18.78 -5.43
C ARG A 52 5.33 17.43 -4.79
N HIS A 53 6.31 16.70 -5.32
CA HIS A 53 6.71 15.41 -4.75
C HIS A 53 7.36 15.59 -3.38
N LEU A 54 8.28 16.52 -3.23
CA LEU A 54 8.91 16.86 -1.96
C LEU A 54 7.88 17.32 -0.91
N LEU A 55 6.89 18.10 -1.32
CA LEU A 55 5.78 18.50 -0.44
C LEU A 55 4.98 17.29 0.04
N ARG A 56 4.66 16.35 -0.85
CA ARG A 56 3.92 15.11 -0.50
C ARG A 56 4.72 14.22 0.45
N ILE A 57 6.02 14.02 0.19
CA ILE A 57 6.92 13.30 1.10
C ILE A 57 6.99 14.04 2.46
N GLY A 58 7.18 15.36 2.46
CA GLY A 58 7.19 16.15 3.68
C GLY A 58 5.90 16.01 4.49
N LEU A 59 4.74 16.03 3.82
CA LEU A 59 3.45 15.80 4.46
C LEU A 59 3.33 14.36 4.99
N ALA A 60 3.76 13.35 4.24
CA ALA A 60 3.75 11.96 4.68
C ALA A 60 4.65 11.72 5.91
N LEU A 61 5.86 12.31 5.91
CA LEU A 61 6.77 12.27 7.06
C LEU A 61 6.20 13.08 8.25
N GLY A 62 5.54 14.21 7.99
CA GLY A 62 4.79 14.97 8.98
C GLY A 62 3.67 14.16 9.62
N MET A 63 2.89 13.42 8.80
CA MET A 63 1.87 12.48 9.29
C MET A 63 2.51 11.36 10.12
N ALA A 64 3.63 10.79 9.68
CA ALA A 64 4.36 9.79 10.45
C ALA A 64 4.82 10.36 11.79
N GLY A 65 5.35 11.58 11.82
CA GLY A 65 5.71 12.30 13.04
C GLY A 65 4.50 12.52 13.95
N LEU A 66 3.40 13.06 13.42
CA LEU A 66 2.17 13.34 14.17
C LEU A 66 1.62 12.07 14.84
N PHE A 67 1.40 10.99 14.05
CA PHE A 67 0.86 9.75 14.58
C PHE A 67 1.84 9.01 15.50
N SER A 68 3.15 9.26 15.37
CA SER A 68 4.14 8.73 16.32
C SER A 68 4.06 9.38 17.71
N LEU A 69 3.49 10.57 17.82
CA LEU A 69 3.33 11.30 19.09
C LEU A 69 1.99 10.98 19.79
N ILE A 70 0.99 10.56 19.04
CA ILE A 70 -0.34 10.25 19.58
C ILE A 70 -0.34 8.81 20.09
N ASP A 71 -0.61 8.60 21.38
CA ASP A 71 -0.71 7.24 21.94
C ASP A 71 -1.74 6.40 21.18
N TYR A 72 -1.30 5.25 20.65
CA TYR A 72 -2.13 4.33 19.87
C TYR A 72 -3.38 3.86 20.64
N ARG A 73 -3.34 3.84 21.98
CA ARG A 73 -4.49 3.54 22.83
C ARG A 73 -5.57 4.62 22.75
N ARG A 74 -5.18 5.90 22.51
CA ARG A 74 -6.14 6.98 22.27
C ARG A 74 -6.78 6.84 20.89
N LEU A 75 -5.97 6.52 19.88
CA LEU A 75 -6.47 6.24 18.53
C LEU A 75 -7.46 5.07 18.53
N ALA A 76 -7.15 4.01 19.28
CA ALA A 76 -8.02 2.84 19.44
C ALA A 76 -9.42 3.19 19.97
N ARG A 77 -9.54 4.17 20.89
CA ARG A 77 -10.84 4.64 21.40
C ARG A 77 -11.73 5.25 20.31
N GLY A 78 -11.12 5.95 19.35
CA GLY A 78 -11.81 6.54 18.20
C GLY A 78 -12.02 5.59 17.02
N SER A 79 -11.47 4.37 17.07
CA SER A 79 -11.42 3.45 15.91
C SER A 79 -12.79 3.15 15.30
N LYS A 80 -13.84 2.99 16.13
CA LYS A 80 -15.20 2.71 15.64
C LYS A 80 -15.77 3.90 14.85
N ILE A 81 -15.55 5.12 15.34
CA ILE A 81 -16.02 6.35 14.67
C ILE A 81 -15.26 6.52 13.36
N ALA A 82 -13.93 6.36 13.38
CA ALA A 82 -13.09 6.41 12.17
C ALA A 82 -13.53 5.36 11.13
N MET A 83 -13.90 4.15 11.59
CA MET A 83 -14.36 3.08 10.72
C MET A 83 -15.72 3.39 10.09
N ILE A 84 -16.70 3.87 10.88
CA ILE A 84 -18.01 4.27 10.35
C ILE A 84 -17.85 5.44 9.37
N GLY A 85 -17.05 6.44 9.71
CA GLY A 85 -16.78 7.58 8.84
C GLY A 85 -16.11 7.16 7.51
N SER A 86 -15.15 6.23 7.56
CA SER A 86 -14.51 5.72 6.35
C SER A 86 -15.46 4.89 5.47
N LEU A 87 -16.35 4.09 6.06
CA LEU A 87 -17.39 3.38 5.32
C LEU A 87 -18.38 4.37 4.66
N ALA A 88 -18.79 5.41 5.38
CA ALA A 88 -19.65 6.45 4.82
C ALA A 88 -18.98 7.17 3.63
N LEU A 89 -17.68 7.44 3.72
CA LEU A 89 -16.90 8.02 2.61
C LEU A 89 -16.75 7.05 1.44
N LEU A 90 -16.57 5.74 1.68
CA LEU A 90 -16.55 4.73 0.62
C LEU A 90 -17.90 4.63 -0.11
N VAL A 91 -19.01 4.72 0.62
CA VAL A 91 -20.34 4.78 -0.01
C VAL A 91 -20.53 6.11 -0.75
N ALA A 92 -20.10 7.22 -0.18
CA ALA A 92 -20.22 8.53 -0.80
C ALA A 92 -19.44 8.61 -2.13
N VAL A 93 -18.27 8.01 -2.23
CA VAL A 93 -17.48 8.01 -3.48
C VAL A 93 -18.16 7.23 -4.60
N GLN A 94 -18.95 6.21 -4.28
CA GLN A 94 -19.74 5.45 -5.29
C GLN A 94 -20.80 6.32 -5.98
N VAL A 95 -21.30 7.36 -5.29
CA VAL A 95 -22.36 8.22 -5.79
C VAL A 95 -21.82 9.56 -6.30
N LEU A 96 -20.79 10.11 -5.62
CA LEU A 96 -20.28 11.47 -5.85
C LEU A 96 -18.87 11.48 -6.46
N GLY A 97 -18.25 10.33 -6.61
CA GLY A 97 -16.84 10.23 -7.04
C GLY A 97 -16.65 10.65 -8.50
N ALA A 98 -15.50 11.29 -8.76
CA ALA A 98 -15.05 11.57 -10.12
C ALA A 98 -14.60 10.27 -10.80
N VAL A 99 -15.06 10.08 -12.05
CA VAL A 99 -14.63 8.93 -12.87
C VAL A 99 -13.24 9.24 -13.44
N THR A 100 -12.23 8.55 -12.95
CA THR A 100 -10.87 8.65 -13.45
C THR A 100 -10.40 7.26 -13.89
N ASN A 101 -9.97 7.12 -15.15
CA ASN A 101 -9.58 5.84 -15.75
C ASN A 101 -10.65 4.73 -15.61
N GLY A 102 -11.92 5.08 -15.78
CA GLY A 102 -13.05 4.14 -15.73
C GLY A 102 -13.47 3.69 -14.32
N ALA A 103 -12.94 4.28 -13.25
CA ALA A 103 -13.36 3.98 -11.89
C ALA A 103 -13.60 5.25 -11.06
N GLN A 104 -14.62 5.20 -10.20
CA GLN A 104 -15.00 6.30 -9.30
C GLN A 104 -14.26 6.17 -7.97
N ARG A 105 -12.95 6.49 -7.95
CA ARG A 105 -12.07 6.28 -6.77
C ARG A 105 -11.76 7.55 -6.00
N TRP A 106 -11.99 8.72 -6.60
CA TRP A 106 -11.51 9.98 -6.09
C TRP A 106 -12.66 10.91 -5.73
N LEU A 107 -12.58 11.52 -4.57
CA LEU A 107 -13.40 12.66 -4.21
C LEU A 107 -12.60 13.94 -4.48
N GLU A 108 -13.11 14.80 -5.34
CA GLU A 108 -12.52 16.09 -5.62
C GLU A 108 -13.02 17.12 -4.63
N LEU A 109 -12.17 17.57 -3.73
CA LEU A 109 -12.43 18.63 -2.76
C LEU A 109 -11.67 19.89 -3.18
N GLY A 110 -12.16 20.55 -4.23
CA GLY A 110 -11.48 21.70 -4.82
C GLY A 110 -10.15 21.30 -5.47
N PRO A 111 -8.99 21.89 -5.05
CA PRO A 111 -7.69 21.58 -5.66
C PRO A 111 -7.08 20.25 -5.18
N VAL A 112 -7.72 19.56 -4.24
CA VAL A 112 -7.20 18.32 -3.64
C VAL A 112 -8.11 17.17 -3.99
N SER A 113 -7.55 16.13 -4.62
CA SER A 113 -8.21 14.85 -4.81
C SER A 113 -7.87 13.91 -3.65
N PHE A 114 -8.90 13.32 -3.05
CA PHE A 114 -8.80 12.42 -1.91
C PHE A 114 -9.37 11.05 -2.26
N GLN A 115 -8.64 9.99 -1.93
CA GLN A 115 -9.08 8.60 -2.13
C GLN A 115 -9.57 7.99 -0.80
N PRO A 116 -10.88 7.77 -0.62
CA PRO A 116 -11.45 7.26 0.62
C PRO A 116 -10.91 5.90 1.05
N SER A 117 -10.53 5.04 0.10
CA SER A 117 -9.95 3.72 0.39
C SER A 117 -8.63 3.81 1.16
N ASP A 118 -7.86 4.90 1.02
CA ASP A 118 -6.63 5.10 1.76
C ASP A 118 -6.88 5.30 3.26
N LEU A 119 -7.90 6.08 3.60
CA LEU A 119 -8.34 6.24 4.99
C LEU A 119 -8.96 4.95 5.53
N ALA A 120 -9.79 4.28 4.72
CA ALA A 120 -10.48 3.05 5.11
C ALA A 120 -9.49 1.92 5.44
N LYS A 121 -8.36 1.81 4.73
CA LYS A 121 -7.28 0.86 5.06
C LYS A 121 -6.75 1.08 6.48
N VAL A 122 -6.40 2.31 6.83
CA VAL A 122 -5.88 2.65 8.16
C VAL A 122 -6.94 2.41 9.24
N ALA A 123 -8.18 2.86 8.99
CA ALA A 123 -9.28 2.73 9.92
C ALA A 123 -9.65 1.25 10.19
N LEU A 124 -9.66 0.41 9.13
CA LEU A 124 -9.96 -1.01 9.24
C LEU A 124 -8.87 -1.74 10.04
N ILE A 125 -7.59 -1.52 9.73
CA ILE A 125 -6.47 -2.14 10.46
C ILE A 125 -6.56 -1.75 11.95
N LEU A 126 -6.78 -0.47 12.24
CA LEU A 126 -6.92 0.03 13.60
C LEU A 126 -8.11 -0.63 14.32
N HIS A 127 -9.28 -0.69 13.68
CA HIS A 127 -10.49 -1.23 14.31
C HIS A 127 -10.43 -2.75 14.50
N VAL A 128 -9.91 -3.48 13.52
CA VAL A 128 -9.71 -4.94 13.61
C VAL A 128 -8.68 -5.28 14.69
N ALA A 129 -7.61 -4.49 14.85
CA ALA A 129 -6.66 -4.65 15.95
C ALA A 129 -7.34 -4.51 17.33
N VAL A 130 -8.22 -3.51 17.47
CA VAL A 130 -9.01 -3.32 18.71
C VAL A 130 -9.94 -4.51 18.97
N LEU A 131 -10.63 -5.00 17.94
CA LEU A 131 -11.53 -6.14 18.09
C LEU A 131 -10.77 -7.43 18.44
N LEU A 132 -9.66 -7.69 17.76
CA LEU A 132 -8.79 -8.84 18.06
C LEU A 132 -8.27 -8.78 19.48
N ALA A 133 -7.77 -7.63 19.92
CA ALA A 133 -7.27 -7.47 21.29
C ALA A 133 -8.37 -7.72 22.35
N LYS A 134 -9.60 -7.27 22.09
CA LYS A 134 -10.72 -7.44 23.04
C LYS A 134 -11.33 -8.83 23.05
N LYS A 135 -11.18 -9.59 21.95
CA LYS A 135 -11.89 -10.86 21.75
C LYS A 135 -11.00 -12.10 21.86
N GLN A 136 -9.77 -11.96 22.39
CA GLN A 136 -8.77 -13.03 22.48
C GLN A 136 -9.31 -14.32 23.12
N GLU A 137 -10.14 -14.23 24.16
CA GLU A 137 -10.62 -15.38 24.90
C GLU A 137 -11.57 -16.29 24.09
N TYR A 138 -12.35 -15.71 23.17
CA TYR A 138 -13.36 -16.42 22.39
C TYR A 138 -13.21 -16.25 20.88
N ILE A 139 -12.01 -15.87 20.43
CA ILE A 139 -11.73 -15.61 19.01
C ILE A 139 -11.96 -16.82 18.10
N GLY A 140 -11.82 -18.03 18.62
CA GLY A 140 -12.11 -19.29 17.91
C GLY A 140 -13.60 -19.57 17.74
N ASP A 141 -14.51 -18.88 18.44
CA ASP A 141 -15.95 -19.01 18.26
C ASP A 141 -16.41 -18.24 17.03
N LEU A 142 -17.21 -18.89 16.16
CA LEU A 142 -17.70 -18.29 14.93
C LEU A 142 -18.53 -17.04 15.21
N LYS A 143 -19.55 -17.15 16.10
CA LYS A 143 -20.54 -16.07 16.32
C LYS A 143 -20.00 -14.97 17.20
N ARG A 144 -19.28 -15.30 18.27
CA ARG A 144 -18.80 -14.32 19.26
C ARG A 144 -17.47 -13.68 18.90
N GLY A 145 -16.59 -14.46 18.25
CA GLY A 145 -15.25 -14.02 17.86
C GLY A 145 -15.20 -13.51 16.42
N PHE A 146 -15.47 -14.40 15.45
CA PHE A 146 -15.17 -14.14 14.05
C PHE A 146 -16.21 -13.24 13.33
N VAL A 147 -17.51 -13.51 13.47
CA VAL A 147 -18.57 -12.73 12.80
C VAL A 147 -18.47 -11.23 13.08
N PRO A 148 -18.21 -10.76 14.31
CA PRO A 148 -18.05 -9.32 14.56
C PRO A 148 -16.85 -8.68 13.86
N LEU A 149 -15.80 -9.44 13.52
CA LEU A 149 -14.69 -8.96 12.70
C LEU A 149 -15.12 -8.87 11.23
N LEU A 150 -15.80 -9.91 10.75
CA LEU A 150 -16.26 -10.00 9.37
C LEU A 150 -17.26 -8.89 9.00
N VAL A 151 -18.11 -8.48 9.94
CA VAL A 151 -19.07 -7.34 9.78
C VAL A 151 -18.37 -6.03 9.36
N TRP A 152 -17.12 -5.85 9.75
CA TRP A 152 -16.33 -4.67 9.34
C TRP A 152 -15.42 -4.95 8.16
N ILE A 153 -14.80 -6.13 8.10
CA ILE A 153 -13.86 -6.51 7.03
C ILE A 153 -14.60 -6.65 5.69
N ALA A 154 -15.70 -7.44 5.67
CA ALA A 154 -16.37 -7.77 4.42
C ALA A 154 -16.92 -6.53 3.68
N PRO A 155 -17.74 -5.65 4.28
CA PRO A 155 -18.25 -4.50 3.55
C PRO A 155 -17.14 -3.54 3.11
N THR A 156 -16.07 -3.37 3.91
CA THR A 156 -14.96 -2.50 3.52
C THR A 156 -14.21 -3.04 2.32
N VAL A 157 -13.86 -4.34 2.35
CA VAL A 157 -13.15 -5.00 1.26
C VAL A 157 -14.02 -5.04 0.00
N LEU A 158 -15.32 -5.29 0.12
CA LEU A 158 -16.25 -5.30 -1.01
C LEU A 158 -16.38 -3.91 -1.65
N LEU A 159 -16.63 -2.87 -0.86
CA LEU A 159 -16.74 -1.49 -1.38
C LEU A 159 -15.45 -1.04 -2.06
N ILE A 160 -14.28 -1.34 -1.48
CA ILE A 160 -12.99 -1.05 -2.12
C ILE A 160 -12.84 -1.90 -3.40
N GLY A 161 -13.19 -3.19 -3.36
CA GLY A 161 -13.03 -4.11 -4.48
C GLY A 161 -13.89 -3.77 -5.70
N MET A 162 -15.04 -3.13 -5.50
CA MET A 162 -15.87 -2.63 -6.59
C MET A 162 -15.14 -1.60 -7.46
N GLU A 163 -14.18 -0.87 -6.89
CA GLU A 163 -13.44 0.17 -7.58
C GLU A 163 -11.97 -0.21 -7.83
N ASP A 164 -11.35 -0.85 -6.86
CA ASP A 164 -9.94 -1.22 -6.86
C ASP A 164 -9.73 -2.62 -6.25
N LEU A 165 -9.79 -3.63 -7.13
CA LEU A 165 -9.60 -5.01 -6.73
C LEU A 165 -8.21 -5.26 -6.13
N SER A 166 -7.20 -4.54 -6.60
CA SER A 166 -5.82 -4.69 -6.14
C SER A 166 -5.62 -4.19 -4.71
N THR A 167 -6.18 -3.02 -4.41
CA THR A 167 -6.19 -2.48 -3.03
C THR A 167 -6.99 -3.41 -2.11
N ALA A 168 -8.13 -3.92 -2.56
CA ALA A 168 -8.93 -4.89 -1.80
C ALA A 168 -8.17 -6.19 -1.53
N ALA A 169 -7.41 -6.70 -2.51
CA ALA A 169 -6.59 -7.89 -2.35
C ALA A 169 -5.47 -7.69 -1.31
N VAL A 170 -4.70 -6.60 -1.40
CA VAL A 170 -3.67 -6.26 -0.41
C VAL A 170 -4.25 -6.13 0.99
N LEU A 171 -5.41 -5.47 1.11
CA LEU A 171 -6.10 -5.32 2.38
C LEU A 171 -6.60 -6.67 2.92
N SER A 172 -7.13 -7.54 2.05
CA SER A 172 -7.58 -8.90 2.42
C SER A 172 -6.44 -9.76 2.94
N VAL A 173 -5.27 -9.73 2.29
CA VAL A 173 -4.06 -10.43 2.76
C VAL A 173 -3.60 -9.85 4.11
N THR A 174 -3.64 -8.53 4.27
CA THR A 174 -3.32 -7.88 5.56
C THR A 174 -4.27 -8.33 6.67
N MET A 175 -5.58 -8.34 6.40
CA MET A 175 -6.58 -8.85 7.36
C MET A 175 -6.36 -10.33 7.65
N GLY A 176 -6.09 -11.14 6.63
CA GLY A 176 -5.76 -12.55 6.78
C GLY A 176 -4.57 -12.78 7.72
N ALA A 177 -3.48 -12.03 7.55
CA ALA A 177 -2.31 -12.09 8.43
C ALA A 177 -2.67 -11.72 9.89
N MET A 178 -3.45 -10.65 10.08
CA MET A 178 -3.92 -10.25 11.41
C MET A 178 -4.82 -11.30 12.07
N LEU A 179 -5.75 -11.89 11.32
CA LEU A 179 -6.66 -12.94 11.80
C LEU A 179 -5.90 -14.23 12.14
N PHE A 180 -4.90 -14.58 11.33
CA PHE A 180 -4.05 -15.76 11.56
C PHE A 180 -3.25 -15.63 12.85
N VAL A 181 -2.56 -14.50 13.04
CA VAL A 181 -1.83 -14.24 14.29
C VAL A 181 -2.80 -14.08 15.47
N GLY A 182 -4.01 -13.57 15.22
CA GLY A 182 -5.09 -13.48 16.19
C GLY A 182 -5.69 -14.82 16.61
N ARG A 183 -5.19 -15.95 16.04
CA ARG A 183 -5.65 -17.32 16.33
C ARG A 183 -7.11 -17.59 15.95
N VAL A 184 -7.61 -16.92 14.91
CA VAL A 184 -8.89 -17.28 14.31
C VAL A 184 -8.76 -18.69 13.68
N ARG A 185 -9.82 -19.50 13.76
CA ARG A 185 -9.79 -20.85 13.16
C ARG A 185 -9.53 -20.76 11.67
N VAL A 186 -8.54 -21.51 11.18
CA VAL A 186 -8.15 -21.55 9.77
C VAL A 186 -9.32 -21.92 8.86
N LEU A 187 -10.23 -22.79 9.34
CA LEU A 187 -11.43 -23.19 8.58
C LEU A 187 -12.35 -21.98 8.28
N HIS A 188 -12.53 -21.07 9.25
CA HIS A 188 -13.33 -19.85 9.03
C HIS A 188 -12.65 -18.91 8.04
N MET A 189 -11.32 -18.77 8.15
CA MET A 189 -10.53 -17.97 7.22
C MET A 189 -10.57 -18.53 5.80
N ALA A 190 -10.43 -19.86 5.65
CA ALA A 190 -10.51 -20.55 4.36
C ALA A 190 -11.88 -20.39 3.70
N ALA A 191 -12.97 -20.50 4.48
CA ALA A 191 -14.32 -20.29 3.97
C ALA A 191 -14.53 -18.87 3.44
N VAL A 192 -14.04 -17.85 4.16
CA VAL A 192 -14.12 -16.43 3.71
C VAL A 192 -13.20 -16.18 2.52
N ALA A 193 -12.00 -16.78 2.51
CA ALA A 193 -11.08 -16.65 1.37
C ALA A 193 -11.70 -17.28 0.10
N LEU A 194 -12.32 -18.44 0.21
CA LEU A 194 -13.04 -19.09 -0.90
C LEU A 194 -14.22 -18.22 -1.38
N ALA A 195 -15.04 -17.70 -0.46
CA ALA A 195 -16.14 -16.82 -0.81
C ALA A 195 -15.62 -15.52 -1.48
N GLY A 196 -14.54 -14.95 -0.98
CA GLY A 196 -13.88 -13.78 -1.57
C GLY A 196 -13.32 -14.06 -2.97
N LEU A 197 -12.76 -15.26 -3.21
CA LEU A 197 -12.28 -15.67 -4.52
C LEU A 197 -13.44 -15.80 -5.51
N VAL A 198 -14.56 -16.43 -5.11
CA VAL A 198 -15.76 -16.55 -5.95
C VAL A 198 -16.32 -15.17 -6.31
N LEU A 199 -16.37 -14.24 -5.33
CA LEU A 199 -16.80 -12.86 -5.59
C LEU A 199 -15.82 -12.12 -6.51
N ALA A 200 -14.51 -12.30 -6.35
CA ALA A 200 -13.50 -11.69 -7.21
C ALA A 200 -13.64 -12.17 -8.67
N VAL A 201 -13.85 -13.48 -8.88
CA VAL A 201 -14.13 -14.05 -10.20
C VAL A 201 -15.44 -13.47 -10.77
N GLY A 202 -16.49 -13.35 -9.95
CA GLY A 202 -17.74 -12.70 -10.35
C GLY A 202 -17.53 -11.23 -10.78
N PHE A 203 -16.73 -10.47 -10.04
CA PHE A 203 -16.40 -9.09 -10.41
C PHE A 203 -15.57 -8.99 -11.70
N LEU A 204 -14.69 -9.96 -11.95
CA LEU A 204 -13.97 -10.04 -13.23
C LEU A 204 -14.93 -10.31 -14.38
N ALA A 205 -15.83 -11.29 -14.23
CA ALA A 205 -16.80 -11.67 -15.26
C ALA A 205 -17.80 -10.54 -15.59
N THR A 206 -18.11 -9.66 -14.65
CA THR A 206 -19.06 -8.55 -14.84
C THR A 206 -18.43 -7.26 -15.33
N SER A 207 -17.09 -7.15 -15.35
CA SER A 207 -16.37 -5.94 -15.77
C SER A 207 -15.41 -6.26 -16.92
N PRO A 208 -15.81 -5.95 -18.18
CA PRO A 208 -14.99 -6.25 -19.35
C PRO A 208 -13.57 -5.68 -19.28
N GLN A 209 -13.40 -4.47 -18.73
CA GLN A 209 -12.08 -3.84 -18.57
C GLN A 209 -11.16 -4.62 -17.61
N ARG A 210 -11.73 -5.20 -16.50
CA ARG A 210 -10.94 -6.00 -15.56
C ARG A 210 -10.61 -7.38 -16.13
N ALA A 211 -11.56 -7.96 -16.85
CA ALA A 211 -11.35 -9.21 -17.56
C ALA A 211 -10.23 -9.06 -18.60
N ALA A 212 -10.26 -7.99 -19.40
CA ALA A 212 -9.24 -7.69 -20.39
C ALA A 212 -7.82 -7.56 -19.78
N ARG A 213 -7.68 -6.99 -18.58
CA ARG A 213 -6.39 -6.92 -17.86
C ARG A 213 -5.84 -8.30 -17.50
N VAL A 214 -6.73 -9.19 -17.04
CA VAL A 214 -6.32 -10.55 -16.66
C VAL A 214 -6.03 -11.38 -17.90
N GLU A 215 -6.82 -11.26 -18.96
CA GLU A 215 -6.58 -11.88 -20.26
C GLU A 215 -5.27 -11.41 -20.88
N ALA A 216 -5.02 -10.11 -20.86
CA ALA A 216 -3.79 -9.50 -21.32
C ALA A 216 -2.54 -10.03 -20.57
N TRP A 217 -2.66 -10.22 -19.25
CA TRP A 217 -1.57 -10.75 -18.42
C TRP A 217 -1.38 -12.26 -18.58
N THR A 218 -2.47 -13.05 -18.69
CA THR A 218 -2.41 -14.50 -18.79
C THR A 218 -2.18 -15.00 -20.22
N GLY A 219 -2.53 -14.20 -21.22
CA GLY A 219 -2.59 -14.61 -22.62
C GLY A 219 -3.75 -15.58 -22.94
N ILE A 220 -4.71 -15.77 -22.02
CA ILE A 220 -5.83 -16.69 -22.16
C ILE A 220 -7.12 -15.90 -22.29
N GLU A 221 -7.83 -16.04 -23.40
CA GLU A 221 -9.18 -15.48 -23.58
C GLU A 221 -10.18 -16.29 -22.72
N MET A 222 -10.61 -15.70 -21.60
CA MET A 222 -11.53 -16.36 -20.66
C MET A 222 -12.96 -15.83 -20.74
N PHE A 223 -13.16 -14.57 -21.13
CA PHE A 223 -14.43 -13.88 -21.02
C PHE A 223 -14.97 -13.31 -22.34
N GLY A 224 -14.24 -13.46 -23.46
CA GLY A 224 -14.68 -13.03 -24.80
C GLY A 224 -14.93 -11.52 -24.92
N THR A 225 -14.03 -10.71 -24.40
CA THR A 225 -14.14 -9.23 -24.33
C THR A 225 -13.83 -8.56 -25.66
N ALA A 226 -14.69 -8.75 -26.66
CA ALA A 226 -14.48 -8.33 -28.06
C ALA A 226 -14.95 -6.90 -28.39
N GLU A 227 -14.85 -5.92 -27.48
CA GLU A 227 -15.10 -4.51 -27.83
C GLU A 227 -13.77 -3.77 -28.12
N ALA A 228 -13.69 -3.13 -29.30
CA ALA A 228 -12.47 -2.45 -29.78
C ALA A 228 -11.88 -1.42 -28.78
N SER A 229 -12.73 -0.74 -28.00
CA SER A 229 -12.28 0.20 -26.95
C SER A 229 -11.60 -0.46 -25.77
N ILE A 230 -11.94 -1.73 -25.48
CA ILE A 230 -11.40 -2.53 -24.40
C ILE A 230 -10.07 -3.15 -24.83
N GLU A 231 -9.97 -3.58 -26.11
CA GLU A 231 -8.71 -4.06 -26.69
C GLU A 231 -7.63 -2.98 -26.68
N ILE A 232 -7.97 -1.72 -27.00
CA ILE A 232 -7.02 -0.59 -26.99
C ILE A 232 -6.47 -0.37 -25.56
N SER A 233 -7.34 -0.34 -24.54
CA SER A 233 -6.90 -0.14 -23.17
C SER A 233 -6.06 -1.32 -22.62
N ALA A 234 -6.38 -2.54 -23.01
CA ALA A 234 -5.60 -3.72 -22.67
C ALA A 234 -4.23 -3.76 -23.38
N GLN A 235 -4.18 -3.33 -24.63
CA GLN A 235 -2.93 -3.17 -25.37
C GLN A 235 -2.03 -2.09 -24.76
N ASP A 236 -2.59 -0.95 -24.31
CA ASP A 236 -1.84 0.10 -23.60
C ASP A 236 -1.25 -0.39 -22.27
N GLU A 237 -1.98 -1.20 -21.52
CA GLU A 237 -1.49 -1.77 -20.25
C GLU A 237 -0.41 -2.84 -20.48
N ASN A 238 -0.55 -3.68 -21.50
CA ASN A 238 0.49 -4.63 -21.92
C ASN A 238 1.75 -3.89 -22.39
N TYR A 239 1.59 -2.84 -23.17
CA TYR A 239 2.69 -2.00 -23.60
C TYR A 239 3.46 -1.43 -22.40
N GLN A 240 2.76 -0.91 -21.38
CA GLN A 240 3.42 -0.39 -20.17
C GLN A 240 4.19 -1.50 -19.41
N ALA A 241 3.60 -2.69 -19.27
CA ALA A 241 4.25 -3.81 -18.61
C ALA A 241 5.49 -4.29 -19.39
N ASP A 242 5.41 -4.31 -20.71
CA ASP A 242 6.53 -4.71 -21.57
C ASP A 242 7.67 -3.67 -21.54
N GLN A 243 7.35 -2.36 -21.58
CA GLN A 243 8.34 -1.30 -21.41
C GLN A 243 9.04 -1.37 -20.06
N ALA A 244 8.29 -1.70 -18.99
CA ALA A 244 8.87 -1.91 -17.68
C ALA A 244 9.83 -3.11 -17.62
N ARG A 245 9.48 -4.23 -18.28
CA ARG A 245 10.38 -5.39 -18.41
C ARG A 245 11.63 -5.08 -19.22
N ILE A 246 11.49 -4.31 -20.32
CA ILE A 246 12.63 -3.85 -21.13
C ILE A 246 13.55 -2.96 -20.27
N ALA A 247 12.99 -2.03 -19.46
CA ALA A 247 13.75 -1.20 -18.55
C ALA A 247 14.59 -2.04 -17.57
N ILE A 248 13.98 -3.05 -16.95
CA ILE A 248 14.68 -3.97 -16.05
C ILE A 248 15.80 -4.71 -16.77
N ALA A 249 15.53 -5.21 -18.00
CA ALA A 249 16.52 -5.95 -18.78
C ALA A 249 17.69 -5.06 -19.21
N MET A 250 17.43 -3.82 -19.62
CA MET A 250 18.46 -2.86 -20.01
C MET A 250 19.34 -2.41 -18.85
N GLY A 251 18.79 -2.37 -17.62
CA GLY A 251 19.55 -2.00 -16.44
C GLY A 251 20.63 -3.01 -16.04
N GLY A 252 20.48 -4.28 -16.38
CA GLY A 252 21.45 -5.31 -16.02
C GLY A 252 21.76 -5.35 -14.52
N LEU A 253 23.04 -5.57 -14.15
CA LEU A 253 23.43 -5.64 -12.75
C LEU A 253 23.64 -4.26 -12.11
N THR A 254 24.28 -3.33 -12.80
CA THR A 254 24.75 -2.04 -12.23
C THR A 254 23.98 -0.83 -12.73
N GLY A 255 23.12 -0.98 -13.73
CA GLY A 255 22.34 0.09 -14.33
C GLY A 255 23.09 0.90 -15.39
N ALA A 256 22.31 1.68 -16.16
CA ALA A 256 22.82 2.61 -17.17
C ALA A 256 23.42 3.90 -16.55
N GLY A 257 23.15 4.14 -15.28
CA GLY A 257 23.54 5.32 -14.52
C GLY A 257 22.37 6.28 -14.25
N PRO A 258 22.48 7.09 -13.18
CA PRO A 258 21.43 8.04 -12.78
C PRO A 258 21.07 9.00 -13.92
N GLY A 259 19.78 9.22 -14.16
CA GLY A 259 19.26 10.12 -15.18
C GLY A 259 19.37 9.60 -16.62
N LYS A 260 19.83 8.36 -16.82
CA LYS A 260 20.05 7.78 -18.16
C LYS A 260 18.99 6.75 -18.57
N SER A 261 17.85 6.70 -17.87
CA SER A 261 16.75 5.86 -18.28
C SER A 261 16.21 6.31 -19.65
N VAL A 262 16.11 5.37 -20.57
CA VAL A 262 15.49 5.55 -21.88
C VAL A 262 14.01 5.21 -21.84
N GLN A 263 13.65 4.19 -21.04
CA GLN A 263 12.28 3.68 -20.98
C GLN A 263 11.30 4.64 -20.28
N ARG A 264 11.79 5.63 -19.52
CA ARG A 264 10.96 6.70 -18.95
C ARG A 264 10.19 7.48 -20.02
N ASP A 265 10.74 7.57 -21.23
CA ASP A 265 10.16 8.35 -22.34
C ASP A 265 9.00 7.60 -23.01
N PHE A 266 8.98 6.28 -22.88
CA PHE A 266 7.96 5.38 -23.43
C PHE A 266 6.85 5.03 -22.43
N LEU A 267 7.08 5.20 -21.13
CA LEU A 267 6.10 4.93 -20.10
C LEU A 267 5.20 6.16 -19.86
N PRO A 268 3.86 6.06 -19.92
CA PRO A 268 2.96 7.19 -19.75
C PRO A 268 3.04 7.86 -18.37
N ALA A 269 3.29 7.08 -17.32
CA ALA A 269 3.43 7.57 -15.94
C ALA A 269 4.52 6.78 -15.17
N PRO A 270 5.79 6.89 -15.60
CA PRO A 270 6.90 6.10 -15.05
C PRO A 270 7.13 6.36 -13.54
N TYR A 271 6.74 7.53 -13.08
CA TYR A 271 6.89 7.99 -11.69
C TYR A 271 5.84 7.43 -10.72
N ASN A 272 4.79 6.77 -11.18
CA ASN A 272 3.74 6.17 -10.36
C ASN A 272 3.98 4.67 -10.12
N ASP A 273 3.40 3.85 -11.00
CA ASP A 273 3.26 2.40 -10.79
C ASP A 273 4.50 1.62 -11.22
N PHE A 274 5.30 2.21 -12.11
CA PHE A 274 6.49 1.58 -12.69
C PHE A 274 7.80 2.23 -12.23
N ILE A 275 7.79 2.95 -11.09
CA ILE A 275 8.98 3.64 -10.60
C ILE A 275 10.15 2.67 -10.34
N LEU A 276 9.87 1.43 -9.93
CA LEU A 276 10.89 0.41 -9.72
C LEU A 276 11.57 -0.01 -11.04
N ALA A 277 10.88 0.06 -12.19
CA ALA A 277 11.49 -0.19 -13.49
C ALA A 277 12.55 0.88 -13.81
N ILE A 278 12.26 2.15 -13.53
CA ILE A 278 13.22 3.25 -13.69
C ILE A 278 14.42 3.07 -12.75
N ILE A 279 14.18 2.71 -11.50
CA ILE A 279 15.25 2.40 -10.55
C ILE A 279 16.11 1.22 -11.06
N ALA A 280 15.47 0.18 -11.59
CA ALA A 280 16.19 -0.99 -12.13
C ALA A 280 16.98 -0.62 -13.40
N GLU A 281 16.46 0.24 -14.28
CA GLU A 281 17.18 0.68 -15.48
C GLU A 281 18.40 1.54 -15.12
N GLU A 282 18.25 2.47 -14.16
CA GLU A 282 19.32 3.42 -13.82
C GLU A 282 20.36 2.86 -12.86
N TYR A 283 19.93 2.07 -11.87
CA TYR A 283 20.79 1.55 -10.80
C TYR A 283 20.96 0.03 -10.85
N GLY A 284 20.41 -0.62 -11.87
CA GLY A 284 20.48 -2.05 -12.10
C GLY A 284 19.71 -2.88 -11.08
N LEU A 285 19.93 -4.19 -11.17
CA LEU A 285 19.36 -5.15 -10.21
C LEU A 285 19.76 -4.82 -8.77
N VAL A 286 20.99 -4.34 -8.57
CA VAL A 286 21.48 -3.96 -7.23
C VAL A 286 20.62 -2.84 -6.63
N GLY A 287 20.30 -1.78 -7.39
CA GLY A 287 19.45 -0.68 -6.93
C GLY A 287 18.04 -1.14 -6.59
N ALA A 288 17.43 -1.95 -7.47
CA ALA A 288 16.10 -2.50 -7.24
C ALA A 288 16.06 -3.40 -5.99
N LEU A 289 17.04 -4.30 -5.83
CA LEU A 289 17.15 -5.16 -4.66
C LEU A 289 17.38 -4.38 -3.37
N LEU A 290 18.18 -3.30 -3.38
CA LEU A 290 18.36 -2.46 -2.20
C LEU A 290 17.03 -1.84 -1.74
N VAL A 291 16.20 -1.34 -2.65
CA VAL A 291 14.87 -0.83 -2.30
C VAL A 291 14.00 -1.93 -1.68
N LEU A 292 13.97 -3.12 -2.28
CA LEU A 292 13.21 -4.25 -1.74
C LEU A 292 13.74 -4.73 -0.39
N MET A 293 15.05 -4.73 -0.20
CA MET A 293 15.68 -5.08 1.09
C MET A 293 15.28 -4.11 2.20
N VAL A 294 15.06 -2.83 1.91
CA VAL A 294 14.54 -1.88 2.91
C VAL A 294 13.12 -2.27 3.33
N PHE A 295 12.24 -2.71 2.42
CA PHE A 295 10.92 -3.24 2.80
C PHE A 295 11.02 -4.51 3.64
N VAL A 296 11.92 -5.45 3.30
CA VAL A 296 12.21 -6.64 4.13
C VAL A 296 12.71 -6.23 5.52
N TRP A 297 13.56 -5.21 5.60
CA TRP A 297 14.04 -4.66 6.87
C TRP A 297 12.89 -4.08 7.71
N ILE A 298 11.98 -3.30 7.11
CA ILE A 298 10.78 -2.79 7.78
C ILE A 298 9.93 -3.96 8.28
N LEU A 299 9.75 -5.01 7.47
CA LEU A 299 9.00 -6.21 7.86
C LEU A 299 9.63 -6.88 9.09
N GLY A 300 10.93 -7.14 9.04
CA GLY A 300 11.68 -7.76 10.14
C GLY A 300 11.59 -6.92 11.41
N ARG A 301 11.81 -5.60 11.33
CA ARG A 301 11.72 -4.69 12.48
C ARG A 301 10.31 -4.61 13.04
N GLY A 302 9.31 -4.47 12.16
CA GLY A 302 7.90 -4.40 12.56
C GLY A 302 7.43 -5.66 13.29
N PHE A 303 7.80 -6.85 12.79
CA PHE A 303 7.35 -8.12 13.37
C PHE A 303 8.21 -8.57 14.56
N LEU A 304 9.54 -8.63 14.36
CA LEU A 304 10.42 -9.27 15.33
C LEU A 304 10.76 -8.36 16.52
N ARG A 305 10.70 -7.04 16.33
CA ARG A 305 11.00 -6.10 17.41
C ARG A 305 9.75 -5.38 17.91
N VAL A 306 8.98 -4.71 17.03
CA VAL A 306 7.89 -3.86 17.47
C VAL A 306 6.68 -4.71 17.91
N ALA A 307 6.23 -5.65 17.09
CA ALA A 307 5.06 -6.47 17.42
C ALA A 307 5.35 -7.41 18.62
N ARG A 308 6.49 -8.11 18.63
CA ARG A 308 6.86 -8.98 19.75
C ARG A 308 7.16 -8.22 21.04
N GLY A 309 7.70 -7.01 20.94
CA GLY A 309 8.00 -6.15 22.09
C GLY A 309 6.80 -5.34 22.60
N ALA A 310 5.66 -5.40 21.93
CA ALA A 310 4.49 -4.63 22.28
C ALA A 310 3.96 -5.03 23.69
N PRO A 311 3.62 -4.06 24.54
CA PRO A 311 3.24 -4.33 25.92
C PRO A 311 1.83 -4.93 26.07
N ASP A 312 1.03 -4.86 25.03
CA ASP A 312 -0.35 -5.34 25.00
C ASP A 312 -0.73 -5.91 23.61
N PRO A 313 -1.78 -6.76 23.55
CA PRO A 313 -2.23 -7.35 22.29
C PRO A 313 -2.64 -6.33 21.23
N LEU A 314 -3.13 -5.15 21.63
CA LEU A 314 -3.50 -4.08 20.71
C LEU A 314 -2.27 -3.58 19.96
N GLY A 315 -1.18 -3.28 20.67
CA GLY A 315 0.09 -2.86 20.07
C GLY A 315 0.65 -3.92 19.12
N LEU A 316 0.58 -5.20 19.49
CA LEU A 316 0.99 -6.32 18.65
C LEU A 316 0.22 -6.32 17.33
N PHE A 317 -1.12 -6.29 17.35
CA PHE A 317 -1.94 -6.34 16.12
C PHE A 317 -1.79 -5.09 15.28
N LEU A 318 -1.64 -3.91 15.89
CA LEU A 318 -1.37 -2.67 15.16
C LEU A 318 -0.03 -2.72 14.45
N ALA A 319 1.04 -3.11 15.14
CA ALA A 319 2.36 -3.21 14.53
C ALA A 319 2.36 -4.21 13.38
N LEU A 320 1.71 -5.36 13.55
CA LEU A 320 1.59 -6.38 12.52
C LEU A 320 0.80 -5.88 11.31
N GLY A 321 -0.40 -5.34 11.54
CA GLY A 321 -1.28 -4.90 10.45
C GLY A 321 -0.69 -3.74 9.65
N MET A 322 -0.16 -2.70 10.33
CA MET A 322 0.44 -1.54 9.68
C MET A 322 1.70 -1.92 8.88
N THR A 323 2.57 -2.75 9.46
CA THR A 323 3.78 -3.24 8.77
C THR A 323 3.41 -4.06 7.54
N THR A 324 2.48 -5.02 7.68
CA THR A 324 2.04 -5.88 6.58
C THR A 324 1.48 -5.04 5.43
N ALA A 325 0.60 -4.09 5.71
CA ALA A 325 -0.02 -3.25 4.68
C ALA A 325 1.02 -2.43 3.89
N VAL A 326 1.98 -1.81 4.59
CA VAL A 326 3.04 -1.02 3.95
C VAL A 326 3.95 -1.90 3.10
N VAL A 327 4.40 -3.02 3.65
CA VAL A 327 5.36 -3.90 2.97
C VAL A 327 4.71 -4.61 1.78
N LEU A 328 3.49 -5.11 1.93
CA LEU A 328 2.75 -5.71 0.80
C LEU A 328 2.54 -4.71 -0.34
N GLY A 329 2.24 -3.44 -0.03
CA GLY A 329 2.13 -2.40 -1.07
C GLY A 329 3.41 -2.28 -1.90
N GLY A 330 4.58 -2.29 -1.25
CA GLY A 330 5.88 -2.26 -1.94
C GLY A 330 6.15 -3.51 -2.78
N PHE A 331 5.88 -4.70 -2.22
CA PHE A 331 6.10 -5.97 -2.95
C PHE A 331 5.11 -6.17 -4.10
N VAL A 332 3.85 -5.79 -3.95
CA VAL A 332 2.86 -5.88 -5.04
C VAL A 332 3.27 -4.97 -6.19
N ASN A 333 3.70 -3.72 -5.92
CA ASN A 333 4.24 -2.85 -6.95
C ASN A 333 5.44 -3.48 -7.67
N ALA A 334 6.38 -4.08 -6.92
CA ALA A 334 7.52 -4.78 -7.53
C ALA A 334 7.09 -5.98 -8.38
N MET A 335 6.14 -6.79 -7.92
CA MET A 335 5.63 -7.93 -8.68
C MET A 335 4.93 -7.50 -9.97
N VAL A 336 4.18 -6.40 -9.95
CA VAL A 336 3.57 -5.81 -11.14
C VAL A 336 4.65 -5.34 -12.11
N THR A 337 5.65 -4.62 -11.63
CA THR A 337 6.76 -4.13 -12.44
C THR A 337 7.54 -5.26 -13.12
N CYS A 338 7.72 -6.39 -12.42
CA CYS A 338 8.36 -7.60 -12.97
C CYS A 338 7.40 -8.45 -13.84
N GLY A 339 6.12 -8.08 -13.96
CA GLY A 339 5.11 -8.83 -14.71
C GLY A 339 4.62 -10.12 -14.04
N LEU A 340 4.90 -10.31 -12.76
CA LEU A 340 4.40 -11.45 -11.95
C LEU A 340 2.93 -11.27 -11.56
N LEU A 341 2.43 -10.04 -11.59
CA LEU A 341 1.02 -9.70 -11.37
C LEU A 341 0.53 -8.78 -12.49
N PRO A 342 -0.79 -8.77 -12.78
CA PRO A 342 -1.36 -7.82 -13.73
C PRO A 342 -1.17 -6.38 -13.26
N VAL A 343 -1.23 -5.42 -14.17
CA VAL A 343 -1.09 -3.99 -13.85
C VAL A 343 -2.18 -3.55 -12.87
N THR A 344 -1.78 -2.96 -11.75
CA THR A 344 -2.68 -2.68 -10.61
C THR A 344 -2.87 -1.21 -10.28
N GLY A 345 -1.96 -0.33 -10.68
CA GLY A 345 -2.00 1.08 -10.31
C GLY A 345 -1.62 1.37 -8.84
N LEU A 346 -1.04 0.41 -8.12
CA LEU A 346 -0.61 0.59 -6.73
C LEU A 346 0.75 1.28 -6.67
N ALA A 347 0.78 2.48 -6.07
CA ALA A 347 2.01 3.23 -5.85
C ALA A 347 2.91 2.54 -4.81
N MET A 348 4.23 2.49 -5.05
CA MET A 348 5.21 1.99 -4.09
C MET A 348 5.35 2.96 -2.91
N PRO A 349 5.14 2.50 -1.66
CA PRO A 349 5.18 3.33 -0.47
C PRO A 349 6.48 4.14 -0.33
N PHE A 350 6.38 5.44 -0.13
CA PHE A 350 7.46 6.43 0.00
C PHE A 350 8.37 6.60 -1.23
N VAL A 351 8.21 5.79 -2.28
CA VAL A 351 9.07 5.84 -3.48
C VAL A 351 8.32 6.47 -4.65
N SER A 352 7.10 5.99 -4.96
CA SER A 352 6.31 6.49 -6.08
C SER A 352 5.75 7.89 -5.82
N TYR A 353 5.41 8.60 -6.89
CA TYR A 353 4.69 9.87 -6.87
C TYR A 353 3.22 9.64 -6.46
N GLY A 354 2.99 9.27 -5.20
CA GLY A 354 1.66 9.02 -4.64
C GLY A 354 0.93 10.31 -4.24
N GLY A 355 -0.39 10.24 -4.21
CA GLY A 355 -1.25 11.29 -3.65
C GLY A 355 -1.54 11.06 -2.17
N THR A 356 -2.83 10.85 -1.84
CA THR A 356 -3.31 10.57 -0.47
C THR A 356 -2.79 9.25 0.09
N SER A 357 -2.41 8.30 -0.77
CA SER A 357 -1.78 7.04 -0.35
C SER A 357 -0.49 7.24 0.43
N MET A 358 0.31 8.28 0.10
CA MET A 358 1.50 8.61 0.87
C MET A 358 1.17 9.09 2.29
N LEU A 359 0.10 9.88 2.46
CA LEU A 359 -0.36 10.35 3.76
C LEU A 359 -0.84 9.19 4.64
N ALA A 360 -1.61 8.28 4.06
CA ALA A 360 -2.08 7.07 4.75
C ALA A 360 -0.90 6.17 5.16
N THR A 361 0.09 6.00 4.27
CA THR A 361 1.32 5.25 4.57
C THR A 361 2.12 5.92 5.68
N GLY A 362 2.23 7.27 5.65
CA GLY A 362 2.83 8.05 6.72
C GLY A 362 2.13 7.82 8.06
N ALA A 363 0.79 7.84 8.09
CA ALA A 363 0.02 7.54 9.29
C ALA A 363 0.27 6.11 9.81
N MET A 364 0.31 5.10 8.91
CA MET A 364 0.62 3.71 9.28
C MET A 364 2.00 3.58 9.92
N ILE A 365 3.03 4.18 9.32
CA ILE A 365 4.38 4.21 9.89
C ILE A 365 4.40 4.97 11.22
N GLY A 366 3.67 6.08 11.33
CA GLY A 366 3.55 6.83 12.59
C GLY A 366 2.97 6.01 13.72
N ILE A 367 1.90 5.24 13.46
CA ILE A 367 1.31 4.31 14.45
C ILE A 367 2.31 3.22 14.82
N LEU A 368 3.02 2.63 13.85
CA LEU A 368 4.07 1.64 14.09
C LEU A 368 5.18 2.20 14.98
N LEU A 369 5.65 3.43 14.72
CA LEU A 369 6.65 4.11 15.54
C LEU A 369 6.13 4.44 16.94
N ASN A 370 4.85 4.77 17.07
CA ASN A 370 4.24 4.97 18.39
C ASN A 370 4.21 3.69 19.22
N VAL A 371 3.78 2.56 18.62
CA VAL A 371 3.85 1.24 19.29
C VAL A 371 5.30 0.93 19.70
N SER A 372 6.27 1.19 18.82
CA SER A 372 7.68 0.90 19.11
C SER A 372 8.24 1.69 20.30
N ARG A 373 7.71 2.88 20.60
CA ARG A 373 8.09 3.66 21.79
C ARG A 373 7.68 3.00 23.10
N HIS A 374 6.61 2.21 23.06
CA HIS A 374 6.08 1.52 24.23
C HIS A 374 6.58 0.06 24.31
N ALA A 375 7.27 -0.40 23.26
CA ALA A 375 7.82 -1.76 23.24
C ALA A 375 8.98 -1.90 24.23
N SER A 376 9.00 -3.00 24.96
CA SER A 376 10.11 -3.34 25.86
C SER A 376 11.38 -3.55 25.06
N PRO A 377 12.57 -3.13 25.57
CA PRO A 377 13.84 -3.50 24.96
C PRO A 377 13.90 -5.02 24.91
N SER A 378 14.08 -5.60 23.72
CA SER A 378 14.35 -7.03 23.63
C SER A 378 15.64 -7.33 24.41
N THR A 379 15.55 -8.11 25.45
CA THR A 379 16.73 -8.79 26.00
C THR A 379 17.26 -9.69 24.91
N SER A 380 18.32 -9.22 24.23
CA SER A 380 19.10 -9.99 23.27
C SER A 380 19.91 -11.04 24.02
#